data_32e97f83d90f506418e848dafabf4fc4
#
_entry.id   32e97f83d90f506418e848dafabf4fc4
#
_cell.length_a   1.000
_cell.length_b   1.000
_cell.length_c   1.000
_cell.angle_alpha   90.00
_cell.angle_beta   90.00
_cell.angle_gamma   90.00
#
_symmetry.space_group_name_H-M   'P 1'
#
loop_
_entity.id
_entity.type
_entity.pdbx_description
1 polymer ?
#
loop_
_entity_poly.entity_id
_entity_poly.type
_entity_poly.pdbx_seq_one_letter_code
_entity_poly.pdbx_strand_id
1 'polypeptide(L)'
;TTREHIELLKKYQEEKQWTAIVQLAHKMLPMFRQLEIDEEIPLLEKLEQATKNDLPENQISSLTQEVIDKTILLLKEDFKIS
;
A
#
# COMPACT_ATOMS: atom_id res chain seq x y z
N THR A 1 3.26 7.51 10.36
CA THR A 1 4.39 7.52 9.42
C THR A 1 4.26 6.42 8.37
N THR A 2 5.09 6.49 7.34
CA THR A 2 5.10 5.48 6.29
C THR A 2 5.39 4.09 6.85
N ARG A 3 6.30 3.98 7.81
CA ARG A 3 6.61 2.71 8.45
C ARG A 3 5.40 2.12 9.17
N GLU A 4 4.66 2.97 9.87
CA GLU A 4 3.45 2.54 10.56
C GLU A 4 2.42 2.00 9.57
N HIS A 5 2.28 2.65 8.43
CA HIS A 5 1.36 2.19 7.38
C HIS A 5 1.78 0.83 6.83
N ILE A 6 3.09 0.62 6.63
CA ILE A 6 3.60 -0.65 6.16
C ILE A 6 3.34 -1.77 7.18
N GLU A 7 3.55 -1.49 8.46
CA GLU A 7 3.26 -2.46 9.52
C GLU A 7 1.78 -2.83 9.55
N LEU A 8 0.91 -1.83 9.38
CA LEU A 8 -0.52 -2.07 9.32
C LEU A 8 -0.91 -2.89 8.10
N LEU A 9 -0.32 -2.60 6.94
CA LEU A 9 -0.59 -3.37 5.73
C LEU A 9 -0.22 -4.84 5.90
N LYS A 10 0.95 -5.09 6.49
CA LYS A 10 1.39 -6.46 6.77
C LYS A 10 0.43 -7.18 7.71
N LYS A 11 0.02 -6.50 8.77
CA LYS A 11 -0.91 -7.06 9.75
C LYS A 11 -2.24 -7.40 9.10
N TYR A 12 -2.80 -6.45 8.34
CA TYR A 12 -4.08 -6.66 7.69
C TYR A 12 -4.00 -7.77 6.64
N GLN A 13 -2.88 -7.87 5.93
CA GLN A 13 -2.66 -8.94 4.96
C GLN A 13 -2.65 -10.31 5.63
N GLU A 14 -1.95 -10.44 6.75
CA GLU A 14 -1.90 -11.68 7.51
C GLU A 14 -3.27 -12.07 8.06
N GLU A 15 -4.02 -11.10 8.52
CA GLU A 15 -5.35 -11.31 9.10
C GLU A 15 -6.45 -11.33 8.04
N LYS A 16 -6.10 -11.17 6.78
CA LYS A 16 -7.04 -11.16 5.65
C LYS A 16 -8.14 -10.12 5.80
N GLN A 17 -7.78 -8.96 6.34
CA GLN A 17 -8.71 -7.84 6.53
C GLN A 17 -8.68 -6.94 5.30
N TRP A 18 -9.30 -7.41 4.23
CA TRP A 18 -9.25 -6.73 2.93
C TRP A 18 -9.89 -5.34 2.95
N THR A 19 -10.99 -5.19 3.67
CA THR A 19 -11.65 -3.89 3.80
C THR A 19 -10.74 -2.86 4.48
N ALA A 20 -10.02 -3.30 5.52
CA ALA A 20 -9.09 -2.43 6.22
C ALA A 20 -7.94 -2.00 5.30
N ILE A 21 -7.46 -2.91 4.45
CA ILE A 21 -6.42 -2.60 3.47
C ILE A 21 -6.91 -1.53 2.49
N VAL A 22 -8.13 -1.67 1.99
CA VAL A 22 -8.71 -0.71 1.05
C VAL A 22 -8.81 0.68 1.69
N GLN A 23 -9.27 0.74 2.92
CA GLN A 23 -9.38 2.00 3.66
C GLN A 23 -8.01 2.63 3.90
N LEU A 24 -7.01 1.81 4.23
CA LEU A 24 -5.66 2.30 4.45
C LEU A 24 -5.05 2.82 3.15
N ALA A 25 -5.26 2.14 2.04
CA ALA A 25 -4.80 2.60 0.73
C ALA A 25 -5.38 3.97 0.40
N HIS A 26 -6.66 4.17 0.70
CA HIS A 26 -7.31 5.47 0.50
C HIS A 26 -6.62 6.57 1.30
N LYS A 27 -6.24 6.28 2.54
CA LYS A 27 -5.54 7.24 3.39
C LYS A 27 -4.12 7.51 2.91
N MET A 28 -3.46 6.51 2.37
CA MET A 28 -2.08 6.64 1.91
C MET A 28 -1.95 7.44 0.62
N LEU A 29 -2.98 7.39 -0.24
CA LEU A 29 -2.94 8.06 -1.54
C LEU A 29 -2.58 9.55 -1.47
N PRO A 30 -3.29 10.38 -0.68
CA PRO A 30 -2.95 11.80 -0.61
C PRO A 30 -1.52 12.03 -0.13
N MET A 31 -1.08 11.23 0.84
CA MET A 31 0.27 11.36 1.40
C MET A 31 1.32 11.04 0.34
N PHE A 32 1.12 9.97 -0.43
CA PHE A 32 2.07 9.57 -1.46
C PHE A 32 2.08 10.55 -2.64
N ARG A 33 0.93 11.13 -2.99
CA ARG A 33 0.87 12.18 -4.00
C ARG A 33 1.63 13.42 -3.56
N GLN A 34 1.51 13.78 -2.29
CA GLN A 34 2.21 14.92 -1.72
C GLN A 34 3.72 14.73 -1.71
N LEU A 35 4.16 13.50 -1.47
CA LEU A 35 5.58 13.14 -1.48
C LEU A 35 6.11 12.83 -2.88
N GLU A 36 5.26 12.91 -3.89
CA GLU A 36 5.61 12.63 -5.29
C GLU A 36 6.15 11.20 -5.50
N ILE A 37 5.60 10.25 -4.75
CA ILE A 37 5.96 8.83 -4.88
C ILE A 37 5.04 8.22 -5.96
N ASP A 38 5.29 8.58 -7.21
CA ASP A 38 4.40 8.25 -8.32
C ASP A 38 4.34 6.76 -8.64
N GLU A 39 5.39 6.02 -8.33
CA GLU A 39 5.46 4.60 -8.68
C GLU A 39 4.42 3.74 -7.97
N GLU A 40 4.01 4.15 -6.77
CA GLU A 40 3.06 3.38 -5.98
C GLU A 40 1.62 3.85 -6.12
N ILE A 41 1.42 5.04 -6.68
CA ILE A 41 0.08 5.61 -6.82
C ILE A 41 -0.86 4.68 -7.60
N PRO A 42 -0.47 4.13 -8.76
CA PRO A 42 -1.37 3.21 -9.48
C PRO A 42 -1.74 1.98 -8.67
N LEU A 43 -0.82 1.46 -7.87
CA LEU A 43 -1.09 0.30 -7.02
C LEU A 43 -2.09 0.64 -5.93
N LEU A 44 -1.90 1.79 -5.30
CA LEU A 44 -2.81 2.25 -4.24
C LEU A 44 -4.20 2.54 -4.80
N GLU A 45 -4.28 3.10 -6.01
CA GLU A 45 -5.57 3.34 -6.65
C GLU A 45 -6.32 2.04 -6.92
N LYS A 46 -5.60 1.02 -7.39
CA LYS A 46 -6.19 -0.31 -7.60
C LYS A 46 -6.68 -0.92 -6.29
N LEU A 47 -5.91 -0.78 -5.21
CA LEU A 47 -6.32 -1.26 -3.90
C LEU A 47 -7.54 -0.51 -3.38
N GLU A 48 -7.56 0.80 -3.55
CA GLU A 48 -8.70 1.62 -3.11
C GLU A 48 -10.00 1.18 -3.76
N GLN A 49 -9.94 0.76 -5.02
CA GLN A 49 -11.10 0.35 -5.78
C GLN A 49 -11.35 -1.15 -5.77
N ALA A 50 -10.57 -1.90 -5.00
CA ALA A 50 -10.63 -3.37 -5.03
C ALA A 50 -12.01 -3.92 -4.68
N THR A 51 -12.66 -3.37 -3.64
CA THR A 51 -14.00 -3.81 -3.26
C THR A 51 -15.06 -3.41 -4.28
N LYS A 52 -14.91 -2.24 -4.90
CA LYS A 52 -15.85 -1.80 -5.94
C LYS A 52 -15.77 -2.66 -7.19
N ASN A 53 -14.58 -3.16 -7.51
CA ASN A 53 -14.34 -3.96 -8.71
C ASN A 53 -14.37 -5.46 -8.43
N ASP A 54 -14.77 -5.86 -7.22
CA ASP A 54 -14.87 -7.28 -6.82
C ASP A 54 -13.60 -8.07 -7.12
N LEU A 55 -12.46 -7.49 -6.82
CA LEU A 55 -11.19 -8.19 -7.03
C LEU A 55 -11.08 -9.41 -6.11
N PRO A 56 -10.58 -10.54 -6.61
CA PRO A 56 -10.38 -11.71 -5.76
C PRO A 56 -9.32 -11.45 -4.69
N GLU A 57 -9.43 -12.18 -3.58
CA GLU A 57 -8.52 -12.01 -2.44
C GLU A 57 -7.05 -12.14 -2.83
N ASN A 58 -6.72 -13.08 -3.71
CA ASN A 58 -5.34 -13.27 -4.12
C ASN A 58 -4.79 -12.07 -4.88
N GLN A 59 -5.62 -11.35 -5.63
CA GLN A 59 -5.20 -10.11 -6.30
C GLN A 59 -4.99 -8.98 -5.30
N ILE A 60 -5.89 -8.84 -4.33
CA ILE A 60 -5.74 -7.83 -3.29
C ILE A 60 -4.47 -8.09 -2.49
N SER A 61 -4.22 -9.33 -2.13
CA SER A 61 -3.00 -9.72 -1.41
C SER A 61 -1.75 -9.42 -2.23
N SER A 62 -1.78 -9.72 -3.53
CA SER A 62 -0.65 -9.49 -4.42
C SER A 62 -0.35 -7.99 -4.55
N LEU A 63 -1.38 -7.17 -4.73
CA LEU A 63 -1.22 -5.72 -4.80
C LEU A 63 -0.67 -5.16 -3.49
N THR A 64 -1.17 -5.66 -2.36
CA THR A 64 -0.70 -5.25 -1.05
C THR A 64 0.78 -5.56 -0.89
N GLN A 65 1.20 -6.76 -1.30
CA GLN A 65 2.60 -7.17 -1.21
C GLN A 65 3.48 -6.29 -2.09
N GLU A 66 3.03 -5.94 -3.29
CA GLU A 66 3.79 -5.04 -4.15
C GLU A 66 3.98 -3.66 -3.53
N VAL A 67 2.93 -3.11 -2.91
CA VAL A 67 3.03 -1.83 -2.22
C VAL A 67 4.04 -1.92 -1.08
N ILE A 68 3.95 -2.99 -0.28
CA ILE A 68 4.87 -3.20 0.84
C ILE A 68 6.32 -3.26 0.34
N ASP A 69 6.57 -4.08 -0.68
CA ASP A 69 7.93 -4.27 -1.21
C ASP A 69 8.50 -2.99 -1.79
N LYS A 70 7.72 -2.25 -2.57
CA LYS A 70 8.19 -1.00 -3.17
C LYS A 70 8.44 0.08 -2.13
N THR A 71 7.58 0.16 -1.11
CA THR A 71 7.76 1.15 -0.05
C THR A 71 9.00 0.84 0.77
N ILE A 72 9.26 -0.43 1.05
CA ILE A 72 10.48 -0.84 1.76
C ILE A 72 11.72 -0.44 0.97
N LEU A 73 11.71 -0.64 -0.36
CA LEU A 73 12.82 -0.23 -1.21
C LEU A 73 13.05 1.28 -1.17
N LEU A 74 11.98 2.06 -1.20
CA LEU A 74 12.08 3.51 -1.10
C LEU A 74 12.66 3.95 0.23
N LEU A 75 12.26 3.31 1.32
CA LEU A 75 12.79 3.62 2.64
C LEU A 75 14.28 3.31 2.73
N LYS A 76 14.72 2.22 2.10
CA LYS A 76 16.14 1.87 2.05
C LYS A 76 16.95 2.86 1.24
N GLU A 77 16.41 3.33 0.12
CA GLU A 77 17.08 4.33 -0.70
C GLU A 77 17.24 5.65 0.03
N ASP A 78 16.18 6.09 0.73
CA ASP A 78 16.25 7.29 1.57
C ASP A 78 17.33 7.15 2.63
N PHE A 79 17.48 5.96 3.17
CA PHE A 79 18.49 5.68 4.18
C PHE A 79 19.90 5.81 3.62
N LYS A 80 20.09 5.44 2.35
CA LYS A 80 21.39 5.54 1.69
C LYS A 80 21.77 6.97 1.35
N ILE A 81 20.78 7.81 1.07
CA ILE A 81 20.99 9.19 0.68
C ILE A 81 21.28 10.06 1.91
N SER A 82 20.73 9.70 3.03
CA SER A 82 20.94 10.43 4.27
C SER A 82 22.15 9.92 5.03
#